data_b8b612954c36cf93b5169df55df0ac9c
#
_entry.id   b8b612954c36cf93b5169df55df0ac9c
#
_cell.length_a   1.000
_cell.length_b   1.000
_cell.length_c   1.000
_cell.angle_alpha   90.00
_cell.angle_beta   90.00
_cell.angle_gamma   90.00
#
_symmetry.space_group_name_H-M   'P 1'
#
loop_
_entity.id
_entity.type
_entity.pdbx_description
1 polymer ?
#
loop_
_entity_poly.entity_id
_entity_poly.type
_entity_poly.pdbx_seq_one_letter_code
_entity_poly.pdbx_strand_id
1 'polypeptide(L)' 'MNNNGNKKEIKYLNVCMDKALHEEFEQFCKDMGMSKTGACENAIRFYMDKMHKAFNTIK' A
#
# COMPACT_ATOMS: atom_id res chain seq x y z
N MET A 1 -10.92 -9.00 21.32
CA MET A 1 -11.00 -8.85 20.73
C MET A 1 -11.10 -8.33 20.66
N ASN A 2 -11.01 -8.26 20.59
CA ASN A 2 -11.15 -7.84 20.20
C ASN A 2 -11.35 -7.21 19.98
N ASN A 3 -11.33 -6.82 20.17
CA ASN A 3 -11.68 -6.39 19.68
C ASN A 3 -11.61 -5.85 19.24
N ASN A 4 -11.34 -5.58 19.31
CA ASN A 4 -11.34 -5.21 18.65
C ASN A 4 -11.45 -5.16 17.65
N GLY A 5 -11.22 -5.66 17.68
CA GLY A 5 -11.21 -5.84 16.25
C GLY A 5 -12.07 -4.89 15.47
N ASN A 6 -13.08 -4.53 16.07
CA ASN A 6 -14.00 -3.60 15.43
C ASN A 6 -13.41 -2.22 15.29
N LYS A 7 -12.53 -1.91 16.15
CA LYS A 7 -11.96 -0.57 16.12
C LYS A 7 -10.59 -0.61 15.53
N LYS A 8 -10.57 -0.68 14.24
CA LYS A 8 -9.31 -0.63 13.53
C LYS A 8 -8.73 0.77 13.65
N GLU A 9 -7.55 0.84 14.21
CA GLU A 9 -6.86 2.11 14.28
C GLU A 9 -6.38 2.51 12.91
N ILE A 10 -6.63 3.76 12.57
CA ILE A 10 -6.24 4.27 11.26
C ILE A 10 -5.20 5.34 11.44
N LYS A 11 -4.13 5.23 10.69
CA LYS A 11 -3.09 6.23 10.70
C LYS A 11 -2.82 6.67 9.28
N TYR A 12 -2.38 7.90 9.16
CA TYR A 12 -2.13 8.47 7.85
C TYR A 12 -0.64 8.51 7.56
N LEU A 13 -0.32 8.21 6.34
CA LEU A 13 1.04 8.24 5.87
C LEU A 13 1.16 9.27 4.76
N ASN A 14 1.96 10.30 5.00
CA ASN A 14 2.19 11.32 3.98
C ASN A 14 3.49 11.02 3.29
N VAL A 15 3.43 10.87 1.99
CA VAL A 15 4.59 10.51 1.20
C VAL A 15 4.72 11.48 0.04
N CYS A 16 5.91 12.05 -0.09
CA CYS A 16 6.23 12.88 -1.24
C CYS A 16 6.70 11.98 -2.36
N MET A 17 6.14 12.13 -3.53
CA MET A 17 6.53 11.31 -4.64
C MET A 17 6.51 12.10 -5.93
N ASP A 18 7.13 11.54 -6.94
CA ASP A 18 7.15 12.14 -8.25
C ASP A 18 5.75 12.37 -8.76
N LYS A 19 5.53 13.55 -9.33
CA LYS A 19 4.20 13.92 -9.80
C LYS A 19 3.70 12.97 -10.87
N ALA A 20 4.57 12.59 -11.79
CA ALA A 20 4.18 11.69 -12.86
C ALA A 20 3.74 10.34 -12.31
N LEU A 21 4.46 9.85 -11.32
CA LEU A 21 4.11 8.58 -10.70
C LEU A 21 2.77 8.68 -9.97
N HIS A 22 2.55 9.79 -9.29
CA HIS A 22 1.31 10.01 -8.58
C HIS A 22 0.12 9.99 -9.53
N GLU A 23 0.25 10.68 -10.65
CA GLU A 23 -0.83 10.72 -11.63
C GLU A 23 -1.06 9.37 -12.28
N GLU A 24 0.01 8.65 -12.54
CA GLU A 24 -0.07 7.31 -13.09
C GLU A 24 -0.82 6.38 -12.14
N PHE A 25 -0.51 6.49 -10.86
CA PHE A 25 -1.17 5.67 -9.85
C PHE A 25 -2.65 6.01 -9.74
N GLU A 26 -2.99 7.29 -9.79
CA GLU A 26 -4.39 7.69 -9.73
C GLU A 26 -5.17 7.13 -10.91
N GLN A 27 -4.58 7.19 -12.09
CA GLN A 27 -5.23 6.67 -13.28
C GLN A 27 -5.40 5.16 -13.18
N PHE A 28 -4.37 4.49 -12.69
CA PHE A 28 -4.43 3.05 -12.50
C PHE A 28 -5.58 2.66 -11.57
N CYS A 29 -5.73 3.38 -10.48
CA CYS A 29 -6.80 3.08 -9.53
C CYS A 29 -8.18 3.26 -10.17
N LYS A 30 -8.32 4.31 -10.97
CA LYS A 30 -9.59 4.53 -11.67
C LYS A 30 -9.88 3.41 -12.65
N ASP A 31 -8.86 3.04 -13.41
CA ASP A 31 -9.03 2.00 -14.42
C ASP A 31 -9.41 0.66 -13.81
N MET A 32 -8.86 0.38 -12.64
CA MET A 32 -9.10 -0.90 -11.99
C MET A 32 -10.31 -0.86 -11.06
N GLY A 33 -10.90 0.31 -10.87
CA GLY A 33 -12.03 0.42 -9.96
C GLY A 33 -11.65 0.25 -8.51
N MET A 34 -10.45 0.66 -8.14
CA MET A 34 -9.95 0.50 -6.78
C MET A 34 -9.89 1.84 -6.06
N SER A 35 -10.03 1.81 -4.73
CA SER A 35 -9.80 3.00 -3.96
C SER A 35 -8.29 3.20 -3.83
N LYS A 36 -7.88 4.46 -3.73
CA LYS A 36 -6.46 4.75 -3.58
C LYS A 36 -5.92 4.18 -2.28
N THR A 37 -6.70 4.27 -1.21
CA THR A 37 -6.27 3.75 0.07
C THR A 37 -6.04 2.25 0.01
N GLY A 38 -7.00 1.50 -0.55
CA GLY A 38 -6.85 0.07 -0.66
C GLY A 38 -5.69 -0.33 -1.53
N ALA A 39 -5.52 0.38 -2.65
CA ALA A 39 -4.41 0.09 -3.54
C ALA A 39 -3.07 0.37 -2.87
N CYS A 40 -3.00 1.45 -2.10
CA CYS A 40 -1.77 1.76 -1.38
C CYS A 40 -1.44 0.70 -0.34
N GLU A 41 -2.44 0.26 0.41
CA GLU A 41 -2.21 -0.77 1.42
C GLU A 41 -1.69 -2.05 0.77
N ASN A 42 -2.31 -2.44 -0.31
CA ASN A 42 -1.88 -3.66 -1.00
C ASN A 42 -0.48 -3.51 -1.57
N ALA A 43 -0.19 -2.34 -2.12
CA ALA A 43 1.13 -2.08 -2.69
C ALA A 43 2.21 -2.15 -1.62
N ILE A 44 1.91 -1.58 -0.45
CA ILE A 44 2.88 -1.59 0.64
C ILE A 44 3.12 -3.01 1.12
N ARG A 45 2.06 -3.79 1.30
CA ARG A 45 2.21 -5.18 1.71
C ARG A 45 2.99 -5.98 0.70
N PHE A 46 2.67 -5.79 -0.56
CA PHE A 46 3.35 -6.49 -1.63
C PHE A 46 4.83 -6.14 -1.65
N TYR A 47 5.13 -4.86 -1.51
CA TYR A 47 6.50 -4.40 -1.53
C TYR A 47 7.31 -4.99 -0.37
N MET A 48 6.72 -4.93 0.83
CA MET A 48 7.42 -5.48 1.99
C MET A 48 7.64 -6.97 1.87
N ASP A 49 6.63 -7.68 1.39
CA ASP A 49 6.75 -9.12 1.21
C ASP A 49 7.85 -9.46 0.22
N LYS A 50 7.89 -8.71 -0.87
CA LYS A 50 8.91 -8.94 -1.89
C LYS A 50 10.31 -8.67 -1.36
N MET A 51 10.45 -7.62 -0.58
CA MET A 51 11.77 -7.29 -0.02
C MET A 51 12.20 -8.31 1.02
N HIS A 52 11.25 -8.79 1.82
CA HIS A 52 11.57 -9.82 2.79
C HIS A 52 12.09 -11.08 2.10
N LYS A 53 11.42 -11.49 1.04
CA LYS A 53 11.85 -12.68 0.32
C LYS A 53 13.22 -12.50 -0.30
N ALA A 54 13.46 -11.34 -0.89
CA ALA A 54 14.75 -11.07 -1.49
C ALA A 54 15.85 -11.07 -0.42
N PHE A 55 15.55 -10.47 0.72
CA PHE A 55 16.50 -10.40 1.81
C PHE A 55 16.83 -11.78 2.34
N ASN A 56 15.81 -12.61 2.51
CA ASN A 56 16.03 -13.97 3.01
C ASN A 56 16.80 -14.81 2.00
N THR A 57 16.60 -14.56 0.73
CA THR A 57 17.30 -15.29 -0.31
C THR A 57 18.79 -15.01 -0.28
N ILE A 58 19.16 -13.81 0.11
CA ILE A 58 20.56 -13.43 0.14
C ILE A 58 21.31 -14.18 1.23
N LYS A 59 20.63 -14.54 2.27
CA LYS A 59 21.25 -15.33 3.31
C LYS A 59 21.62 -16.71 2.80
#